data_2f0c3e00861f8e0c5c14fbe72a48fbfb
#
_entry.id   2f0c3e00861f8e0c5c14fbe72a48fbfb
#
_cell.length_a   1.000
_cell.length_b   1.000
_cell.length_c   1.000
_cell.angle_alpha   90.00
_cell.angle_beta   90.00
_cell.angle_gamma   90.00
#
_symmetry.space_group_name_H-M   'P 1'
#
loop_
_entity.id
_entity.type
_entity.pdbx_description
1 polymer ?
#
loop_
_entity_poly.entity_id
_entity_poly.type
_entity_poly.pdbx_seq_one_letter_code
_entity_poly.pdbx_strand_id
1 'polypeptide(L)'
;REIATVMARLLVGDDAQLRGVSCYDPSAGTGTLLLALAHQIGEDRCSIYSQDISEKSSEMLRLNLILNGLSESLPNIRQGNTLLEPAHKEANGTIKKFDYVVSNPPFKLDFPEYRDTLAADGIRFWAGVPNAVKQIKPKPTMAIYTCFIQHVLNSLSSRGKGAIVVP
;
A
#
# COMPACT_ATOMS: atom_id res chain seq x y z
N ARG A 1 -10.35 -11.46 6.34
CA ARG A 1 -9.20 -12.17 6.97
C ARG A 1 -8.64 -13.28 6.06
N GLU A 2 -9.45 -14.13 5.47
CA GLU A 2 -8.99 -15.24 4.61
C GLU A 2 -8.10 -14.79 3.44
N ILE A 3 -8.52 -13.78 2.67
CA ILE A 3 -7.72 -13.23 1.57
C ILE A 3 -6.36 -12.75 2.07
N ALA A 4 -6.30 -12.05 3.20
CA ALA A 4 -5.05 -11.55 3.77
C ALA A 4 -4.09 -12.70 4.13
N THR A 5 -4.61 -13.76 4.74
CA THR A 5 -3.82 -14.95 5.08
C THR A 5 -3.29 -15.65 3.83
N VAL A 6 -4.11 -15.80 2.79
CA VAL A 6 -3.69 -16.39 1.51
C VAL A 6 -2.61 -15.55 0.85
N MET A 7 -2.79 -14.23 0.78
CA MET A 7 -1.79 -13.32 0.22
C MET A 7 -0.46 -13.40 0.97
N ALA A 8 -0.50 -13.38 2.30
CA ALA A 8 0.71 -13.48 3.13
C ALA A 8 1.46 -14.81 2.88
N ARG A 9 0.76 -15.93 2.86
CA ARG A 9 1.35 -17.25 2.59
C ARG A 9 1.97 -17.34 1.18
N LEU A 10 1.30 -16.82 0.17
CA LEU A 10 1.80 -16.82 -1.20
C LEU A 10 3.07 -15.97 -1.35
N LEU A 11 3.14 -14.82 -0.67
CA LEU A 11 4.27 -13.91 -0.75
C LEU A 11 5.48 -14.41 0.03
N VAL A 12 5.27 -14.83 1.27
CA VAL A 12 6.32 -15.20 2.22
C VAL A 12 6.76 -16.65 2.02
N GLY A 13 5.81 -17.55 1.73
CA GLY A 13 6.08 -19.00 1.69
C GLY A 13 6.50 -19.53 3.06
N ASP A 14 7.36 -20.55 3.06
CA ASP A 14 7.85 -21.22 4.25
C ASP A 14 9.26 -20.76 4.67
N ASP A 15 9.70 -19.56 4.25
CA ASP A 15 11.02 -19.05 4.57
C ASP A 15 11.13 -18.59 6.04
N ALA A 16 11.51 -19.49 6.90
CA ALA A 16 11.70 -19.25 8.33
C ALA A 16 12.91 -18.36 8.66
N GLN A 17 13.74 -18.00 7.66
CA GLN A 17 14.97 -17.23 7.88
C GLN A 17 14.84 -15.74 7.58
N LEU A 18 13.68 -15.28 7.11
CA LEU A 18 13.43 -13.86 6.86
C LEU A 18 13.64 -13.04 8.14
N ARG A 19 14.46 -11.97 8.01
CA ARG A 19 14.72 -11.02 9.10
C ARG A 19 14.98 -9.63 8.55
N GLY A 20 14.54 -8.62 9.29
CA GLY A 20 14.79 -7.23 8.96
C GLY A 20 14.09 -6.78 7.66
N VAL A 21 13.01 -7.47 7.26
CA VAL A 21 12.28 -7.16 6.04
C VAL A 21 11.27 -6.05 6.26
N SER A 22 11.02 -5.28 5.22
CA SER A 22 10.08 -4.16 5.21
C SER A 22 8.79 -4.54 4.49
N CYS A 23 7.65 -4.30 5.14
CA CYS A 23 6.31 -4.55 4.61
C CYS A 23 5.55 -3.23 4.45
N TYR A 24 4.97 -3.00 3.29
CA TYR A 24 4.27 -1.75 2.98
C TYR A 24 2.88 -1.98 2.39
N ASP A 25 1.94 -1.13 2.78
CA ASP A 25 0.61 -1.03 2.17
C ASP A 25 0.26 0.45 1.90
N PRO A 26 0.10 0.85 0.62
CA PRO A 26 -0.24 2.21 0.22
C PRO A 26 -1.72 2.59 0.43
N SER A 27 -2.56 1.65 0.86
CA SER A 27 -3.99 1.82 1.14
C SER A 27 -4.42 0.97 2.33
N ALA A 28 -3.68 1.10 3.42
CA ALA A 28 -3.59 0.12 4.49
C ALA A 28 -4.90 -0.13 5.26
N GLY A 29 -5.84 0.83 5.25
CA GLY A 29 -7.02 0.74 6.10
C GLY A 29 -6.63 0.49 7.56
N THR A 30 -7.24 -0.49 8.20
CA THR A 30 -6.92 -0.89 9.58
C THR A 30 -5.75 -1.87 9.69
N GLY A 31 -5.05 -2.16 8.59
CA GLY A 31 -3.82 -2.95 8.56
C GLY A 31 -3.99 -4.46 8.45
N THR A 32 -5.13 -4.95 8.02
CA THR A 32 -5.42 -6.40 7.96
C THR A 32 -4.40 -7.17 7.11
N LEU A 33 -3.97 -6.62 5.96
CA LEU A 33 -2.97 -7.25 5.09
C LEU A 33 -1.57 -7.22 5.73
N LEU A 34 -1.19 -6.08 6.31
CA LEU A 34 0.10 -5.89 6.98
C LEU A 34 0.26 -6.80 8.20
N LEU A 35 -0.78 -6.92 9.02
CA LEU A 35 -0.76 -7.82 10.18
C LEU A 35 -0.69 -9.29 9.76
N ALA A 36 -1.33 -9.69 8.67
CA ALA A 36 -1.21 -11.04 8.13
C ALA A 36 0.21 -11.33 7.64
N LEU A 37 0.88 -10.35 6.99
CA LEU A 37 2.29 -10.45 6.62
C LEU A 37 3.19 -10.56 7.85
N ALA A 38 3.03 -9.67 8.83
CA ALA A 38 3.84 -9.67 10.04
C ALA A 38 3.70 -10.99 10.79
N HIS A 39 2.49 -11.52 10.89
CA HIS A 39 2.25 -12.83 11.52
C HIS A 39 2.91 -13.99 10.77
N GLN A 40 2.91 -13.96 9.43
CA GLN A 40 3.54 -15.00 8.61
C GLN A 40 5.08 -14.93 8.66
N ILE A 41 5.66 -13.73 8.75
CA ILE A 41 7.11 -13.50 8.80
C ILE A 41 7.64 -13.71 10.22
N GLY A 42 6.90 -13.25 11.23
CA GLY A 42 7.26 -13.06 12.62
C GLY A 42 7.37 -11.57 12.94
N GLU A 43 6.66 -11.14 13.96
CA GLU A 43 6.49 -9.73 14.33
C GLU A 43 7.83 -9.05 14.69
N ASP A 44 8.78 -9.81 15.23
CA ASP A 44 10.14 -9.38 15.59
C ASP A 44 11.12 -9.32 14.38
N ARG A 45 10.65 -9.71 13.19
CA ARG A 45 11.49 -9.88 12.00
C ARG A 45 11.17 -8.91 10.87
N CYS A 46 10.13 -8.11 11.01
CA CYS A 46 9.69 -7.17 9.99
C CYS A 46 9.40 -5.78 10.55
N SER A 47 9.48 -4.78 9.68
CA SER A 47 9.05 -3.41 9.94
C SER A 47 7.85 -3.09 9.06
N ILE A 48 6.82 -2.51 9.66
CA ILE A 48 5.57 -2.15 8.97
C ILE A 48 5.61 -0.69 8.55
N TYR A 49 5.24 -0.45 7.31
CA TYR A 49 5.05 0.87 6.71
C TYR A 49 3.64 0.94 6.12
N SER A 50 2.99 2.07 6.27
CA SER A 50 1.67 2.27 5.70
C SER A 50 1.39 3.70 5.31
N GLN A 51 0.47 3.87 4.38
CA GLN A 51 -0.19 5.14 4.15
C GLN A 51 -1.67 4.89 3.86
N ASP A 52 -2.53 5.73 4.41
CA ASP A 52 -3.97 5.71 4.14
C ASP A 52 -4.53 7.13 4.24
N ILE A 53 -5.52 7.45 3.42
CA ILE A 53 -6.17 8.75 3.43
C ILE A 53 -7.04 8.95 4.69
N SER A 54 -7.54 7.86 5.28
CA SER A 54 -8.41 7.87 6.45
C SER A 54 -7.59 7.97 7.75
N GLU A 55 -7.75 9.07 8.46
CA GLU A 55 -7.18 9.27 9.79
C GLU A 55 -7.63 8.18 10.77
N LYS A 56 -8.93 7.92 10.82
CA LYS A 56 -9.51 6.87 11.68
C LYS A 56 -8.91 5.48 11.41
N SER A 57 -8.70 5.15 10.13
CA SER A 57 -8.05 3.89 9.77
C SER A 57 -6.61 3.83 10.26
N SER A 58 -5.87 4.92 10.12
CA SER A 58 -4.48 5.03 10.57
C SER A 58 -4.37 4.92 12.10
N GLU A 59 -5.29 5.51 12.85
CA GLU A 59 -5.37 5.37 14.32
C GLU A 59 -5.65 3.92 14.73
N MET A 60 -6.61 3.27 14.07
CA MET A 60 -6.92 1.85 14.34
C MET A 60 -5.74 0.95 14.00
N LEU A 61 -5.02 1.23 12.91
CA LEU A 61 -3.80 0.48 12.58
C LEU A 61 -2.74 0.65 13.67
N ARG A 62 -2.51 1.87 14.18
CA ARG A 62 -1.56 2.10 15.30
C ARG A 62 -1.93 1.27 16.52
N LEU A 63 -3.20 1.24 16.89
CA LEU A 63 -3.68 0.41 18.00
C LEU A 63 -3.43 -1.08 17.73
N ASN A 64 -3.75 -1.55 16.53
CA ASN A 64 -3.52 -2.93 16.13
C ASN A 64 -2.03 -3.31 16.17
N LEU A 65 -1.13 -2.41 15.77
CA LEU A 65 0.33 -2.65 15.87
C LEU A 65 0.78 -2.80 17.33
N ILE A 66 0.30 -1.94 18.22
CA ILE A 66 0.61 -2.04 19.66
C ILE A 66 0.16 -3.39 20.21
N LEU A 67 -1.09 -3.78 19.92
CA LEU A 67 -1.66 -5.04 20.40
C LEU A 67 -0.97 -6.30 19.85
N ASN A 68 -0.26 -6.17 18.72
CA ASN A 68 0.47 -7.27 18.08
C ASN A 68 2.01 -7.17 18.27
N GLY A 69 2.49 -6.34 19.19
CA GLY A 69 3.92 -6.26 19.50
C GLY A 69 4.79 -5.55 18.45
N LEU A 70 4.18 -4.77 17.56
CA LEU A 70 4.82 -4.05 16.44
C LEU A 70 4.98 -2.54 16.72
N SER A 71 5.11 -2.15 17.99
CA SER A 71 5.16 -0.74 18.41
C SER A 71 6.30 0.05 17.77
N GLU A 72 7.42 -0.59 17.44
CA GLU A 72 8.54 0.06 16.75
C GLU A 72 8.19 0.56 15.35
N SER A 73 7.14 0.03 14.75
CA SER A 73 6.64 0.46 13.44
C SER A 73 5.73 1.69 13.48
N LEU A 74 5.31 2.17 14.65
CA LEU A 74 4.41 3.33 14.79
C LEU A 74 4.87 4.58 14.05
N PRO A 75 6.17 4.95 14.02
CA PRO A 75 6.65 6.11 13.27
C PRO A 75 6.47 6.00 11.75
N ASN A 76 6.24 4.79 11.23
CA ASN A 76 6.11 4.52 9.81
C ASN A 76 4.64 4.55 9.32
N ILE A 77 3.70 4.84 10.21
CA ILE A 77 2.29 4.93 9.87
C ILE A 77 1.95 6.36 9.48
N ARG A 78 1.60 6.56 8.22
CA ARG A 78 1.34 7.88 7.65
C ARG A 78 -0.12 8.03 7.24
N GLN A 79 -0.69 9.19 7.54
CA GLN A 79 -1.99 9.61 7.03
C GLN A 79 -1.78 10.51 5.82
N GLY A 80 -2.58 10.32 4.77
CA GLY A 80 -2.56 11.15 3.57
C GLY A 80 -2.85 10.39 2.30
N ASN A 81 -2.99 11.14 1.20
CA ASN A 81 -3.27 10.58 -0.11
C ASN A 81 -1.97 10.07 -0.77
N THR A 82 -1.81 8.76 -0.79
CA THR A 82 -0.62 8.07 -1.31
C THR A 82 -0.33 8.41 -2.78
N LEU A 83 -1.37 8.56 -3.59
CA LEU A 83 -1.18 8.81 -5.02
C LEU A 83 -0.71 10.23 -5.29
N LEU A 84 -1.21 11.22 -4.55
CA LEU A 84 -0.80 12.61 -4.70
C LEU A 84 0.51 12.91 -3.96
N GLU A 85 0.60 12.46 -2.72
CA GLU A 85 1.70 12.78 -1.82
C GLU A 85 2.23 11.52 -1.13
N PRO A 86 3.00 10.66 -1.82
CA PRO A 86 3.60 9.49 -1.20
C PRO A 86 4.54 9.92 -0.08
N ALA A 87 4.27 9.44 1.13
CA ALA A 87 4.99 9.85 2.34
C ALA A 87 6.32 9.11 2.54
N HIS A 88 6.44 7.90 2.00
CA HIS A 88 7.65 7.09 2.15
C HIS A 88 8.60 7.32 0.98
N LYS A 89 9.62 8.13 1.24
CA LYS A 89 10.65 8.52 0.26
C LYS A 89 12.05 8.29 0.81
N GLU A 90 12.98 8.06 -0.09
CA GLU A 90 14.41 8.08 0.18
C GLU A 90 14.91 9.55 0.30
N ALA A 91 16.12 9.73 0.80
CA ALA A 91 16.71 11.06 0.98
C ALA A 91 16.82 11.88 -0.32
N ASN A 92 16.91 11.21 -1.46
CA ASN A 92 16.92 11.83 -2.79
C ASN A 92 15.53 12.14 -3.36
N GLY A 93 14.46 11.92 -2.58
CA GLY A 93 13.08 12.17 -2.98
C GLY A 93 12.40 11.04 -3.78
N THR A 94 13.11 9.99 -4.15
CA THR A 94 12.51 8.83 -4.83
C THR A 94 11.65 8.01 -3.88
N ILE A 95 10.72 7.23 -4.42
CA ILE A 95 9.89 6.33 -3.63
C ILE A 95 10.75 5.28 -2.93
N LYS A 96 10.57 5.14 -1.62
CA LYS A 96 11.20 4.10 -0.82
C LYS A 96 10.84 2.72 -1.34
N LYS A 97 11.82 1.80 -1.32
CA LYS A 97 11.66 0.42 -1.77
C LYS A 97 11.43 -0.52 -0.60
N PHE A 98 10.56 -1.51 -0.82
CA PHE A 98 10.14 -2.45 0.22
C PHE A 98 10.28 -3.89 -0.25
N ASP A 99 10.47 -4.81 0.71
CA ASP A 99 10.61 -6.24 0.42
C ASP A 99 9.26 -6.89 0.13
N TYR A 100 8.22 -6.46 0.84
CA TYR A 100 6.85 -6.91 0.62
C TYR A 100 5.91 -5.72 0.48
N VAL A 101 5.14 -5.69 -0.59
CA VAL A 101 4.11 -4.67 -0.79
C VAL A 101 2.77 -5.35 -1.03
N VAL A 102 1.80 -5.03 -0.18
CA VAL A 102 0.43 -5.54 -0.30
C VAL A 102 -0.53 -4.38 -0.44
N SER A 103 -1.64 -4.57 -1.14
CA SER A 103 -2.66 -3.54 -1.20
C SER A 103 -4.04 -4.13 -1.52
N ASN A 104 -5.06 -3.57 -0.90
CA ASN A 104 -6.45 -3.72 -1.31
C ASN A 104 -7.04 -2.33 -1.55
N PRO A 105 -6.68 -1.69 -2.68
CA PRO A 105 -7.05 -0.32 -2.95
C PRO A 105 -8.52 -0.19 -3.33
N PRO A 106 -9.09 1.03 -3.22
CA PRO A 106 -10.40 1.29 -3.78
C PRO A 106 -10.39 1.07 -5.31
N PHE A 107 -11.39 0.37 -5.84
CA PHE A 107 -11.45 0.03 -7.27
C PHE A 107 -11.88 1.23 -8.11
N LYS A 108 -12.82 2.02 -7.62
CA LYS A 108 -13.34 3.21 -8.28
C LYS A 108 -13.53 4.32 -7.27
N LEU A 109 -12.99 5.48 -7.58
CA LEU A 109 -13.19 6.70 -6.81
C LEU A 109 -13.61 7.84 -7.72
N ASP A 110 -14.27 8.82 -7.14
CA ASP A 110 -14.52 10.14 -7.74
C ASP A 110 -13.21 10.96 -7.60
N PHE A 111 -12.29 10.73 -8.54
CA PHE A 111 -10.92 11.25 -8.47
C PHE A 111 -10.42 11.88 -9.79
N PRO A 112 -11.32 12.27 -10.73
CA PRO A 112 -10.91 12.76 -12.04
C PRO A 112 -10.20 14.12 -11.98
N GLU A 113 -10.43 14.91 -10.94
CA GLU A 113 -9.80 16.23 -10.73
C GLU A 113 -8.28 16.16 -10.53
N TYR A 114 -7.77 15.03 -10.05
CA TYR A 114 -6.32 14.82 -9.82
C TYR A 114 -5.63 14.10 -10.97
N ARG A 115 -6.36 13.74 -12.02
CA ARG A 115 -5.85 12.95 -13.14
C ARG A 115 -4.60 13.57 -13.76
N ASP A 116 -4.64 14.87 -14.05
CA ASP A 116 -3.54 15.55 -14.71
C ASP A 116 -2.32 15.69 -13.79
N THR A 117 -2.55 15.86 -12.49
CA THR A 117 -1.49 15.84 -11.47
C THR A 117 -0.80 14.47 -11.43
N LEU A 118 -1.57 13.37 -11.46
CA LEU A 118 -1.01 12.02 -11.49
C LEU A 118 -0.28 11.76 -12.80
N ALA A 119 -0.82 12.18 -13.93
CA ALA A 119 -0.22 12.01 -15.25
C ALA A 119 1.11 12.76 -15.41
N ALA A 120 1.32 13.84 -14.66
CA ALA A 120 2.59 14.57 -14.64
C ALA A 120 3.73 13.76 -13.99
N ASP A 121 3.44 12.78 -13.13
CA ASP A 121 4.42 11.85 -12.56
C ASP A 121 4.59 10.61 -13.46
N GLY A 122 5.13 10.81 -14.64
CA GLY A 122 5.32 9.76 -15.64
C GLY A 122 6.35 8.69 -15.25
N ILE A 123 7.15 8.91 -14.22
CA ILE A 123 8.07 7.90 -13.68
C ILE A 123 7.28 6.86 -12.89
N ARG A 124 6.42 7.30 -11.99
CA ARG A 124 5.59 6.41 -11.15
C ARG A 124 4.42 5.81 -11.93
N PHE A 125 3.81 6.59 -12.82
CA PHE A 125 2.65 6.19 -13.62
C PHE A 125 3.01 6.00 -15.09
N TRP A 126 4.06 5.25 -15.36
CA TRP A 126 4.64 4.99 -16.68
C TRP A 126 3.68 4.28 -17.66
N ALA A 127 2.73 3.50 -17.16
CA ALA A 127 1.69 2.87 -17.98
C ALA A 127 0.47 3.79 -18.22
N GLY A 128 0.56 5.05 -17.78
CA GLY A 128 -0.49 6.04 -17.92
C GLY A 128 -1.51 6.05 -16.78
N VAL A 129 -2.29 7.11 -16.74
CA VAL A 129 -3.37 7.32 -15.77
C VAL A 129 -4.70 7.14 -16.49
N PRO A 130 -5.65 6.34 -15.97
CA PRO A 130 -6.90 6.06 -16.64
C PRO A 130 -7.74 7.33 -16.81
N ASN A 131 -8.57 7.34 -17.86
CA ASN A 131 -9.54 8.41 -18.07
C ASN A 131 -10.76 8.23 -17.15
N ALA A 132 -11.35 9.36 -16.77
CA ALA A 132 -12.63 9.34 -16.08
C ALA A 132 -13.71 8.83 -17.03
N VAL A 133 -14.51 7.88 -16.59
CA VAL A 133 -15.65 7.37 -17.34
C VAL A 133 -16.90 8.11 -16.89
N LYS A 134 -17.55 8.80 -17.82
CA LYS A 134 -18.87 9.39 -17.58
C LYS A 134 -19.87 8.26 -17.35
N GLN A 135 -20.33 8.10 -16.15
CA GLN A 135 -21.47 7.23 -15.82
C GLN A 135 -22.77 8.04 -15.89
N ILE A 136 -23.90 7.34 -15.98
CA ILE A 136 -25.25 7.93 -15.86
C ILE A 136 -25.47 8.61 -14.49
N LYS A 137 -24.55 8.38 -13.52
CA LYS A 137 -24.52 9.02 -12.21
C LYS A 137 -23.88 10.42 -12.27
N PRO A 138 -24.23 11.33 -11.33
CA PRO A 138 -23.83 12.74 -11.40
C PRO A 138 -22.32 13.00 -11.31
N LYS A 139 -21.50 12.01 -10.94
CA LYS A 139 -20.04 12.18 -10.86
C LYS A 139 -19.30 11.12 -11.67
N PRO A 140 -18.32 11.54 -12.51
CA PRO A 140 -17.48 10.61 -13.24
C PRO A 140 -16.59 9.84 -12.27
N THR A 141 -16.37 8.54 -12.52
CA THR A 141 -15.47 7.69 -11.73
C THR A 141 -14.27 7.27 -12.56
N MET A 142 -13.15 7.01 -11.87
CA MET A 142 -11.90 6.60 -12.47
C MET A 142 -11.47 5.24 -11.88
N ALA A 143 -10.89 4.36 -12.69
CA ALA A 143 -10.35 3.07 -12.26
C ALA A 143 -9.04 3.25 -11.48
N ILE A 144 -9.13 3.87 -10.31
CA ILE A 144 -7.99 4.33 -9.51
C ILE A 144 -7.04 3.20 -9.09
N TYR A 145 -7.54 1.96 -8.98
CA TYR A 145 -6.72 0.80 -8.63
C TYR A 145 -5.54 0.59 -9.60
N THR A 146 -5.64 1.01 -10.87
CA THR A 146 -4.54 0.91 -11.83
C THR A 146 -3.38 1.84 -11.48
N CYS A 147 -3.63 2.97 -10.83
CA CYS A 147 -2.61 3.84 -10.27
C CYS A 147 -1.96 3.19 -9.04
N PHE A 148 -2.73 2.51 -8.21
CA PHE A 148 -2.18 1.74 -7.08
C PHE A 148 -1.32 0.57 -7.55
N ILE A 149 -1.69 -0.14 -8.63
CA ILE A 149 -0.82 -1.19 -9.21
C ILE A 149 0.55 -0.61 -9.58
N GLN A 150 0.59 0.52 -10.28
CA GLN A 150 1.83 1.16 -10.67
C GLN A 150 2.64 1.66 -9.47
N HIS A 151 1.97 2.21 -8.46
CA HIS A 151 2.63 2.62 -7.22
C HIS A 151 3.22 1.43 -6.45
N VAL A 152 2.49 0.30 -6.37
CA VAL A 152 3.00 -0.95 -5.78
C VAL A 152 4.24 -1.42 -6.50
N LEU A 153 4.19 -1.51 -7.85
CA LEU A 153 5.36 -1.92 -8.65
C LEU A 153 6.55 -0.97 -8.46
N ASN A 154 6.29 0.33 -8.41
CA ASN A 154 7.34 1.33 -8.15
C ASN A 154 7.91 1.26 -6.73
N SER A 155 7.18 0.71 -5.78
CA SER A 155 7.59 0.58 -4.37
C SER A 155 8.33 -0.72 -4.05
N LEU A 156 8.44 -1.66 -4.99
CA LEU A 156 9.15 -2.92 -4.78
C LEU A 156 10.67 -2.74 -4.87
N SER A 157 11.39 -3.38 -3.95
CA SER A 157 12.83 -3.57 -4.06
C SER A 157 13.16 -4.54 -5.21
N SER A 158 14.43 -4.65 -5.58
CA SER A 158 14.87 -5.50 -6.72
C SER A 158 14.51 -6.98 -6.56
N ARG A 159 14.33 -7.45 -5.33
CA ARG A 159 13.88 -8.82 -4.99
C ARG A 159 12.55 -8.81 -4.26
N GLY A 160 11.92 -7.66 -4.18
CA GLY A 160 10.65 -7.48 -3.50
C GLY A 160 9.51 -8.25 -4.18
N LYS A 161 8.53 -8.65 -3.38
CA LYS A 161 7.32 -9.33 -3.85
C LYS A 161 6.10 -8.50 -3.50
N GLY A 162 5.13 -8.43 -4.42
CA GLY A 162 3.91 -7.67 -4.20
C GLY A 162 2.66 -8.49 -4.51
N ALA A 163 1.58 -8.18 -3.79
CA ALA A 163 0.26 -8.71 -4.09
C ALA A 163 -0.79 -7.61 -3.93
N ILE A 164 -1.70 -7.53 -4.87
CA ILE A 164 -2.77 -6.53 -4.89
C ILE A 164 -4.10 -7.18 -5.22
N VAL A 165 -5.14 -6.76 -4.52
CA VAL A 165 -6.51 -7.16 -4.83
C VAL A 165 -7.04 -6.27 -5.95
N VAL A 166 -7.54 -6.88 -7.01
CA VAL A 166 -8.13 -6.19 -8.17
C VAL A 166 -9.55 -6.68 -8.42
N PRO A 167 -10.43 -5.88 -9.08
CA PRO A 167 -11.81 -6.29 -9.38
C PRO A 167 -11.86 -7.44 -10.37
#